data_ff855f4f311ef97a22059a67a3614332
#
_entry.id   ff855f4f311ef97a22059a67a3614332
#
_cell.length_a   1.000
_cell.length_b   1.000
_cell.length_c   1.000
_cell.angle_alpha   90.00
_cell.angle_beta   90.00
_cell.angle_gamma   90.00
#
_symmetry.space_group_name_H-M   'P 1'
#
loop_
_entity.id
_entity.type
_entity.pdbx_description
1 polymer ?
#
loop_
_entity_poly.entity_id
_entity_poly.type
_entity_poly.pdbx_seq_one_letter_code
_entity_poly.pdbx_strand_id
1 'polypeptide(L)'
;MLSNIQQKYESLTKKREDLLGQLGSLSRAVLCFKAGPDKWSILEVIEHLVIAEKDLYEQLTGTVPAATLDPKSRTPEKHQTVIKVMERDIPVDVPDESLEPLGRFSLDELVDQWDDIRNKLQGSLAEIKPENKDDLVFRHPYGGPLDIAETLHFIDVHFDNHMRQIDRILAQSTIE
;
A
#
# COMPACT_ATOMS: atom_id res chain seq x y z
N MET A 1 7.72 -19.90 1.71
CA MET A 1 7.25 -18.87 0.76
C MET A 1 7.70 -19.23 -0.65
N LEU A 2 6.86 -19.07 -1.66
CA LEU A 2 7.24 -19.27 -3.07
C LEU A 2 8.26 -18.21 -3.51
N SER A 3 9.24 -18.59 -4.33
CA SER A 3 10.39 -17.73 -4.69
C SER A 3 9.98 -16.38 -5.31
N ASN A 4 8.97 -16.37 -6.20
CA ASN A 4 8.47 -15.15 -6.82
C ASN A 4 7.73 -14.22 -5.85
N ILE A 5 7.00 -14.79 -4.89
CA ILE A 5 6.31 -14.04 -3.82
C ILE A 5 7.36 -13.47 -2.87
N GLN A 6 8.34 -14.28 -2.48
CA GLN A 6 9.44 -13.85 -1.62
C GLN A 6 10.20 -12.65 -2.22
N GLN A 7 10.59 -12.75 -3.47
CA GLN A 7 11.33 -11.67 -4.15
C GLN A 7 10.55 -10.35 -4.19
N LYS A 8 9.23 -10.40 -4.48
CA LYS A 8 8.37 -9.22 -4.46
C LYS A 8 8.24 -8.63 -3.06
N TYR A 9 8.04 -9.48 -2.06
CA TYR A 9 7.92 -9.05 -0.67
C TYR A 9 9.23 -8.43 -0.14
N GLU A 10 10.37 -9.00 -0.46
CA GLU A 10 11.70 -8.45 -0.11
C GLU A 10 11.93 -7.08 -0.76
N SER A 11 11.51 -6.91 -2.03
CA SER A 11 11.57 -5.61 -2.71
C SER A 11 10.75 -4.55 -1.98
N LEU A 12 9.52 -4.88 -1.61
CA LEU A 12 8.64 -4.00 -0.81
C LEU A 12 9.24 -3.67 0.56
N THR A 13 9.86 -4.65 1.21
CA THR A 13 10.51 -4.46 2.51
C THR A 13 11.65 -3.47 2.39
N LYS A 14 12.50 -3.64 1.38
CA LYS A 14 13.60 -2.71 1.13
C LYS A 14 13.12 -1.28 0.85
N LYS A 15 12.12 -1.11 0.00
CA LYS A 15 11.53 0.22 -0.30
C LYS A 15 11.02 0.91 0.98
N ARG A 16 10.35 0.15 1.86
CA ARG A 16 9.87 0.67 3.15
C ARG A 16 11.02 1.08 4.06
N GLU A 17 12.05 0.25 4.18
CA GLU A 17 13.25 0.56 4.99
C GLU A 17 13.95 1.83 4.49
N ASP A 18 14.14 1.96 3.18
CA ASP A 18 14.72 3.13 2.55
C ASP A 18 13.88 4.40 2.83
N LEU A 19 12.55 4.31 2.75
CA LEU A 19 11.64 5.39 3.09
C LEU A 19 11.75 5.79 4.57
N LEU A 20 11.64 4.85 5.49
CA LEU A 20 11.69 5.13 6.92
C LEU A 20 13.04 5.71 7.34
N GLY A 21 14.14 5.27 6.72
CA GLY A 21 15.46 5.86 6.91
C GLY A 21 15.52 7.34 6.51
N GLN A 22 14.84 7.74 5.43
CA GLN A 22 14.73 9.14 5.01
C GLN A 22 13.87 9.96 5.98
N LEU A 23 12.71 9.43 6.37
CA LEU A 23 11.75 10.13 7.22
C LEU A 23 12.25 10.34 8.65
N GLY A 24 13.03 9.39 9.19
CA GLY A 24 13.54 9.44 10.55
C GLY A 24 14.45 10.65 10.87
N SER A 25 14.99 11.32 9.84
CA SER A 25 15.80 12.55 9.96
C SER A 25 14.98 13.84 9.89
N LEU A 26 13.69 13.76 9.56
CA LEU A 26 12.85 14.94 9.32
C LEU A 26 12.22 15.46 10.62
N SER A 27 12.06 16.77 10.69
CA SER A 27 11.34 17.39 11.81
C SER A 27 9.84 17.07 11.75
N ARG A 28 9.19 17.09 12.93
CA ARG A 28 7.73 16.93 13.00
C ARG A 28 6.99 17.97 12.14
N ALA A 29 7.50 19.19 12.06
CA ALA A 29 6.90 20.24 11.24
C ALA A 29 6.85 19.84 9.76
N VAL A 30 7.93 19.27 9.22
CA VAL A 30 7.98 18.75 7.85
C VAL A 30 7.06 17.55 7.65
N LEU A 31 7.06 16.60 8.61
CA LEU A 31 6.21 15.41 8.54
C LEU A 31 4.70 15.75 8.55
N CYS A 32 4.31 16.83 9.25
CA CYS A 32 2.93 17.29 9.35
C CYS A 32 2.57 18.38 8.31
N PHE A 33 3.51 18.83 7.48
CA PHE A 33 3.27 19.87 6.51
C PHE A 33 2.21 19.44 5.47
N LYS A 34 1.26 20.34 5.18
CA LYS A 34 0.23 20.19 4.15
C LYS A 34 0.34 21.32 3.15
N ALA A 35 0.43 20.99 1.88
CA ALA A 35 0.47 21.97 0.79
C ALA A 35 -0.88 22.70 0.54
N GLY A 36 -1.90 22.35 1.27
CA GLY A 36 -3.24 22.92 1.20
C GLY A 36 -4.23 22.23 2.14
N PRO A 37 -5.44 22.78 2.34
CA PRO A 37 -6.41 22.27 3.31
C PRO A 37 -6.86 20.83 3.03
N ASP A 38 -6.98 20.46 1.74
CA ASP A 38 -7.43 19.13 1.30
C ASP A 38 -6.26 18.25 0.81
N LYS A 39 -5.03 18.58 1.24
CA LYS A 39 -3.83 17.80 0.89
C LYS A 39 -3.33 17.01 2.09
N TRP A 40 -2.84 15.82 1.81
CA TRP A 40 -2.23 14.99 2.83
C TRP A 40 -0.84 15.50 3.21
N SER A 41 -0.50 15.34 4.47
CA SER A 41 0.86 15.41 4.99
C SER A 41 1.60 14.11 4.74
N ILE A 42 2.92 14.10 4.97
CA ILE A 42 3.72 12.86 4.90
C ILE A 42 3.17 11.79 5.86
N LEU A 43 2.82 12.16 7.10
CA LEU A 43 2.26 11.21 8.06
C LEU A 43 0.95 10.60 7.56
N GLU A 44 0.08 11.37 6.92
CA GLU A 44 -1.16 10.85 6.35
C GLU A 44 -0.90 9.94 5.16
N VAL A 45 0.11 10.20 4.34
CA VAL A 45 0.52 9.29 3.26
C VAL A 45 1.04 7.96 3.85
N ILE A 46 1.86 8.00 4.90
CA ILE A 46 2.34 6.78 5.58
C ILE A 46 1.17 6.02 6.21
N GLU A 47 0.25 6.71 6.89
CA GLU A 47 -0.94 6.09 7.47
C GLU A 47 -1.76 5.35 6.40
N HIS A 48 -1.96 5.97 5.23
CA HIS A 48 -2.65 5.35 4.10
C HIS A 48 -1.93 4.08 3.59
N LEU A 49 -0.60 4.11 3.49
CA LEU A 49 0.18 2.91 3.12
C LEU A 49 0.02 1.78 4.13
N VAL A 50 0.01 2.10 5.43
CA VAL A 50 -0.25 1.14 6.52
C VAL A 50 -1.65 0.54 6.39
N ILE A 51 -2.67 1.36 6.15
CA ILE A 51 -4.05 0.93 5.96
C ILE A 51 -4.18 0.00 4.74
N ALA A 52 -3.53 0.35 3.61
CA ALA A 52 -3.58 -0.45 2.39
C ALA A 52 -2.95 -1.84 2.58
N GLU A 53 -1.82 -1.94 3.29
CA GLU A 53 -1.21 -3.25 3.59
C GLU A 53 -1.99 -4.04 4.64
N LYS A 54 -2.64 -3.36 5.57
CA LYS A 54 -3.57 -4.00 6.52
C LYS A 54 -4.77 -4.60 5.78
N ASP A 55 -5.37 -3.85 4.85
CA ASP A 55 -6.48 -4.35 4.03
C ASP A 55 -6.06 -5.57 3.20
N LEU A 56 -4.86 -5.56 2.60
CA LEU A 56 -4.31 -6.75 1.96
C LEU A 56 -4.24 -7.94 2.92
N TYR A 57 -3.69 -7.75 4.11
CA TYR A 57 -3.55 -8.83 5.10
C TYR A 57 -4.92 -9.40 5.51
N GLU A 58 -5.88 -8.53 5.78
CA GLU A 58 -7.23 -8.89 6.20
C GLU A 58 -7.98 -9.67 5.11
N GLN A 59 -7.85 -9.26 3.86
CA GLN A 59 -8.44 -9.99 2.72
C GLN A 59 -7.74 -11.33 2.49
N LEU A 60 -6.40 -11.38 2.51
CA LEU A 60 -5.62 -12.61 2.34
C LEU A 60 -5.97 -13.68 3.40
N THR A 61 -6.24 -13.26 4.63
CA THR A 61 -6.58 -14.16 5.74
C THR A 61 -8.08 -14.47 5.86
N GLY A 62 -8.91 -13.94 4.94
CA GLY A 62 -10.35 -14.14 4.96
C GLY A 62 -11.09 -13.42 6.09
N THR A 63 -10.47 -12.42 6.70
CA THR A 63 -11.11 -11.56 7.70
C THR A 63 -12.19 -10.68 7.08
N VAL A 64 -12.03 -10.39 5.78
CA VAL A 64 -13.06 -9.73 4.95
C VAL A 64 -13.83 -10.80 4.17
N PRO A 65 -15.18 -10.67 3.98
CA PRO A 65 -15.98 -11.70 3.32
C PRO A 65 -15.51 -12.01 1.89
N ALA A 66 -15.24 -13.28 1.61
CA ALA A 66 -14.83 -13.80 0.30
C ALA A 66 -15.87 -13.58 -0.83
N ALA A 67 -17.09 -13.15 -0.50
CA ALA A 67 -18.14 -12.82 -1.48
C ALA A 67 -17.74 -11.73 -2.49
N THR A 68 -16.65 -11.01 -2.21
CA THR A 68 -16.08 -9.98 -3.07
C THR A 68 -15.12 -10.53 -4.14
N LEU A 69 -14.69 -11.80 -4.03
CA LEU A 69 -13.69 -12.42 -4.89
C LEU A 69 -14.31 -13.30 -6.00
N ASP A 70 -15.39 -12.84 -6.64
CA ASP A 70 -15.99 -13.56 -7.76
C ASP A 70 -15.04 -13.59 -8.98
N PRO A 71 -14.55 -14.80 -9.40
CA PRO A 71 -13.67 -14.92 -10.56
C PRO A 71 -14.26 -14.36 -11.85
N LYS A 72 -15.60 -14.36 -12.00
CA LYS A 72 -16.28 -13.79 -13.16
C LYS A 72 -16.16 -12.27 -13.25
N SER A 73 -15.86 -11.61 -12.15
CA SER A 73 -15.61 -10.17 -12.11
C SER A 73 -14.15 -9.79 -12.43
N ARG A 74 -13.26 -10.79 -12.56
CA ARG A 74 -11.85 -10.58 -12.92
C ARG A 74 -11.74 -10.08 -14.35
N THR A 75 -11.10 -8.95 -14.51
CA THR A 75 -10.85 -8.33 -15.82
C THR A 75 -9.38 -7.87 -15.85
N PRO A 76 -8.48 -8.64 -16.44
CA PRO A 76 -7.04 -8.31 -16.50
C PRO A 76 -6.77 -6.90 -17.03
N GLU A 77 -7.59 -6.44 -17.99
CA GLU A 77 -7.49 -5.10 -18.57
C GLU A 77 -7.76 -3.99 -17.55
N LYS A 78 -8.67 -4.22 -16.59
CA LYS A 78 -8.95 -3.24 -15.51
C LYS A 78 -7.75 -3.13 -14.57
N HIS A 79 -7.17 -4.27 -14.17
CA HIS A 79 -5.97 -4.28 -13.34
C HIS A 79 -4.82 -3.54 -14.04
N GLN A 80 -4.53 -3.86 -15.31
CA GLN A 80 -3.51 -3.17 -16.08
C GLN A 80 -3.78 -1.66 -16.22
N THR A 81 -5.03 -1.26 -16.32
CA THR A 81 -5.41 0.16 -16.36
C THR A 81 -5.08 0.86 -15.05
N VAL A 82 -5.40 0.24 -13.90
CA VAL A 82 -5.04 0.76 -12.57
C VAL A 82 -3.53 0.94 -12.44
N ILE A 83 -2.74 -0.07 -12.80
CA ILE A 83 -1.27 0.00 -12.79
C ILE A 83 -0.76 1.18 -13.62
N LYS A 84 -1.23 1.30 -14.88
CA LYS A 84 -0.81 2.40 -15.78
C LYS A 84 -1.18 3.79 -15.25
N VAL A 85 -2.33 3.95 -14.60
CA VAL A 85 -2.76 5.21 -13.99
C VAL A 85 -1.79 5.60 -12.87
N MET A 86 -1.46 4.65 -11.99
CA MET A 86 -0.52 4.88 -10.89
C MET A 86 0.90 5.17 -11.38
N GLU A 87 1.40 4.43 -12.39
CA GLU A 87 2.71 4.69 -12.99
C GLU A 87 2.84 6.08 -13.60
N ARG A 88 1.74 6.62 -14.13
CA ARG A 88 1.69 7.96 -14.74
C ARG A 88 1.49 9.11 -13.75
N ASP A 89 1.45 8.79 -12.46
CA ASP A 89 1.24 9.79 -11.41
C ASP A 89 -0.05 10.62 -11.58
N ILE A 90 -1.10 9.98 -12.10
CA ILE A 90 -2.41 10.60 -12.23
C ILE A 90 -3.09 10.56 -10.86
N PRO A 91 -3.52 11.72 -10.31
CA PRO A 91 -4.25 11.75 -9.05
C PRO A 91 -5.51 10.86 -9.13
N VAL A 92 -5.67 10.00 -8.14
CA VAL A 92 -6.85 9.13 -8.00
C VAL A 92 -7.43 9.40 -6.61
N ASP A 93 -8.73 9.63 -6.55
CA ASP A 93 -9.41 9.75 -5.27
C ASP A 93 -9.40 8.39 -4.56
N VAL A 94 -9.33 8.43 -3.23
CA VAL A 94 -9.42 7.22 -2.42
C VAL A 94 -10.79 6.58 -2.66
N PRO A 95 -10.85 5.31 -3.03
CA PRO A 95 -12.08 4.68 -3.49
C PRO A 95 -13.08 4.39 -2.35
N ASP A 96 -12.63 4.41 -1.09
CA ASP A 96 -13.41 4.08 0.08
C ASP A 96 -12.90 4.89 1.29
N GLU A 97 -13.82 5.48 2.05
CA GLU A 97 -13.50 6.28 3.24
C GLU A 97 -12.69 5.48 4.29
N SER A 98 -12.84 4.15 4.32
CA SER A 98 -12.05 3.29 5.23
C SER A 98 -10.56 3.27 4.93
N LEU A 99 -10.16 3.68 3.74
CA LEU A 99 -8.76 3.80 3.30
C LEU A 99 -8.19 5.21 3.53
N GLU A 100 -9.01 6.17 3.98
CA GLU A 100 -8.57 7.52 4.26
C GLU A 100 -7.78 7.57 5.58
N PRO A 101 -6.66 8.31 5.61
CA PRO A 101 -5.90 8.52 6.84
C PRO A 101 -6.66 9.42 7.81
N LEU A 102 -6.54 9.15 9.10
CA LEU A 102 -7.15 9.92 10.18
C LEU A 102 -6.29 11.13 10.61
N GLY A 103 -5.00 11.13 10.26
CA GLY A 103 -4.05 12.21 10.54
C GLY A 103 -3.71 12.42 12.01
N ARG A 104 -3.85 11.39 12.85
CA ARG A 104 -3.70 11.50 14.32
C ARG A 104 -2.49 10.76 14.89
N PHE A 105 -1.80 9.95 14.11
CA PHE A 105 -0.69 9.14 14.56
C PHE A 105 0.66 9.85 14.37
N SER A 106 1.61 9.57 15.26
CA SER A 106 3.02 9.91 15.09
C SER A 106 3.70 8.93 14.13
N LEU A 107 4.89 9.27 13.65
CA LEU A 107 5.68 8.37 12.81
C LEU A 107 5.99 7.06 13.54
N ASP A 108 6.38 7.12 14.81
CA ASP A 108 6.72 5.91 15.60
C ASP A 108 5.51 4.99 15.75
N GLU A 109 4.33 5.53 16.05
CA GLU A 109 3.10 4.74 16.12
C GLU A 109 2.74 4.08 14.78
N LEU A 110 2.96 4.77 13.66
CA LEU A 110 2.73 4.22 12.32
C LEU A 110 3.76 3.14 11.98
N VAL A 111 5.02 3.31 12.36
CA VAL A 111 6.07 2.30 12.18
C VAL A 111 5.73 1.05 12.96
N ASP A 112 5.34 1.15 14.24
CA ASP A 112 4.96 0.01 15.08
C ASP A 112 3.77 -0.75 14.48
N GLN A 113 2.73 -0.04 14.01
CA GLN A 113 1.58 -0.66 13.34
C GLN A 113 1.99 -1.35 12.04
N TRP A 114 2.86 -0.73 11.25
CA TRP A 114 3.33 -1.30 10.00
C TRP A 114 4.18 -2.55 10.20
N ASP A 115 5.05 -2.54 11.23
CA ASP A 115 5.85 -3.71 11.60
C ASP A 115 4.97 -4.90 12.00
N ASP A 116 3.94 -4.68 12.80
CA ASP A 116 2.98 -5.72 13.19
C ASP A 116 2.27 -6.32 11.96
N ILE A 117 1.78 -5.46 11.05
CA ILE A 117 1.14 -5.91 9.81
C ILE A 117 2.11 -6.70 8.93
N ARG A 118 3.33 -6.20 8.76
CA ARG A 118 4.37 -6.86 7.94
C ARG A 118 4.77 -8.21 8.47
N ASN A 119 4.94 -8.35 9.79
CA ASN A 119 5.23 -9.62 10.41
C ASN A 119 4.10 -10.65 10.18
N LYS A 120 2.86 -10.23 10.33
CA LYS A 120 1.68 -11.06 10.07
C LYS A 120 1.55 -11.43 8.59
N LEU A 121 1.73 -10.48 7.70
CA LEU A 121 1.68 -10.67 6.25
C LEU A 121 2.76 -11.66 5.80
N GLN A 122 4.00 -11.53 6.29
CA GLN A 122 5.10 -12.44 5.98
C GLN A 122 4.75 -13.88 6.38
N GLY A 123 4.15 -14.09 7.56
CA GLY A 123 3.66 -15.40 8.01
C GLY A 123 2.63 -15.97 7.04
N SER A 124 1.60 -15.19 6.70
CA SER A 124 0.54 -15.63 5.77
C SER A 124 1.07 -15.92 4.36
N LEU A 125 1.99 -15.12 3.84
CA LEU A 125 2.63 -15.37 2.55
C LEU A 125 3.49 -16.64 2.55
N ALA A 126 4.07 -17.02 3.68
CA ALA A 126 4.86 -18.25 3.81
C ALA A 126 3.99 -19.52 3.72
N GLU A 127 2.72 -19.43 4.08
CA GLU A 127 1.76 -20.55 4.03
C GLU A 127 1.19 -20.80 2.63
N ILE A 128 1.39 -19.89 1.67
CA ILE A 128 0.89 -20.06 0.30
C ILE A 128 1.63 -21.20 -0.38
N LYS A 129 0.88 -22.21 -0.81
CA LYS A 129 1.38 -23.39 -1.51
C LYS A 129 1.36 -23.21 -3.04
N PRO A 130 2.16 -23.99 -3.78
CA PRO A 130 2.18 -23.91 -5.25
C PRO A 130 0.81 -24.09 -5.90
N GLU A 131 -0.04 -24.96 -5.34
CA GLU A 131 -1.40 -25.22 -5.82
C GLU A 131 -2.36 -24.04 -5.61
N ASN A 132 -2.07 -23.14 -4.66
CA ASN A 132 -2.90 -21.99 -4.32
C ASN A 132 -2.36 -20.65 -4.86
N LYS A 133 -1.29 -20.67 -5.63
CA LYS A 133 -0.61 -19.45 -6.11
C LYS A 133 -1.47 -18.54 -7.01
N ASP A 134 -2.47 -19.13 -7.66
CA ASP A 134 -3.38 -18.43 -8.59
C ASP A 134 -4.76 -18.19 -7.96
N ASP A 135 -4.94 -18.53 -6.66
CA ASP A 135 -6.16 -18.22 -5.92
C ASP A 135 -6.32 -16.69 -5.79
N LEU A 136 -7.55 -16.22 -5.95
CA LEU A 136 -7.87 -14.82 -5.76
C LEU A 136 -7.89 -14.51 -4.26
N VAL A 137 -7.10 -13.53 -3.85
CA VAL A 137 -6.86 -13.23 -2.42
C VAL A 137 -7.18 -11.78 -2.05
N PHE A 138 -7.28 -10.91 -3.04
CA PHE A 138 -7.49 -9.48 -2.81
C PHE A 138 -8.43 -8.91 -3.89
N ARG A 139 -9.29 -7.97 -3.50
CA ARG A 139 -10.12 -7.21 -4.44
C ARG A 139 -9.75 -5.74 -4.42
N HIS A 140 -9.13 -5.30 -5.50
CA HIS A 140 -8.96 -3.87 -5.74
C HIS A 140 -10.29 -3.23 -6.16
N PRO A 141 -10.71 -2.09 -5.57
CA PRO A 141 -12.01 -1.47 -5.85
C PRO A 141 -12.28 -1.23 -7.34
N TYR A 142 -11.28 -0.78 -8.08
CA TYR A 142 -11.37 -0.52 -9.53
C TYR A 142 -10.78 -1.64 -10.39
N GLY A 143 -9.76 -2.33 -9.90
CA GLY A 143 -9.03 -3.38 -10.64
C GLY A 143 -9.70 -4.75 -10.60
N GLY A 144 -10.63 -4.95 -9.67
CA GLY A 144 -11.29 -6.25 -9.45
C GLY A 144 -10.44 -7.23 -8.65
N PRO A 145 -10.81 -8.55 -8.67
CA PRO A 145 -10.12 -9.59 -7.94
C PRO A 145 -8.72 -9.88 -8.49
N LEU A 146 -7.74 -10.03 -7.61
CA LEU A 146 -6.33 -10.26 -7.91
C LEU A 146 -5.83 -11.52 -7.19
N ASP A 147 -4.93 -12.26 -7.84
CA ASP A 147 -4.11 -13.25 -7.17
C ASP A 147 -2.98 -12.58 -6.36
N ILE A 148 -2.22 -13.38 -5.61
CA ILE A 148 -1.19 -12.81 -4.72
C ILE A 148 -0.06 -12.13 -5.47
N ALA A 149 0.34 -12.62 -6.65
CA ALA A 149 1.41 -12.02 -7.43
C ALA A 149 1.00 -10.67 -8.03
N GLU A 150 -0.24 -10.57 -8.50
CA GLU A 150 -0.87 -9.34 -8.98
C GLU A 150 -1.06 -8.34 -7.83
N THR A 151 -1.48 -8.82 -6.65
CA THR A 151 -1.67 -7.99 -5.47
C THR A 151 -0.36 -7.37 -4.99
N LEU A 152 0.70 -8.17 -4.86
CA LEU A 152 2.02 -7.65 -4.48
C LEU A 152 2.58 -6.68 -5.53
N HIS A 153 2.30 -6.90 -6.81
CA HIS A 153 2.68 -5.95 -7.85
C HIS A 153 1.88 -4.64 -7.74
N PHE A 154 0.58 -4.73 -7.48
CA PHE A 154 -0.24 -3.54 -7.22
C PHE A 154 0.29 -2.74 -6.03
N ILE A 155 0.58 -3.38 -4.89
CA ILE A 155 1.12 -2.71 -3.69
C ILE A 155 2.48 -2.06 -4.00
N ASP A 156 3.33 -2.69 -4.81
CA ASP A 156 4.63 -2.13 -5.21
C ASP A 156 4.48 -0.85 -6.04
N VAL A 157 3.61 -0.85 -7.04
CA VAL A 157 3.34 0.34 -7.87
C VAL A 157 2.60 1.43 -7.07
N HIS A 158 1.70 1.04 -6.17
CA HIS A 158 0.99 1.94 -5.26
C HIS A 158 1.98 2.63 -4.31
N PHE A 159 2.93 1.89 -3.76
CA PHE A 159 4.01 2.44 -2.94
C PHE A 159 4.81 3.48 -3.72
N ASP A 160 5.27 3.15 -4.94
CA ASP A 160 6.04 4.08 -5.79
C ASP A 160 5.25 5.35 -6.13
N ASN A 161 3.93 5.24 -6.33
CA ASN A 161 3.07 6.40 -6.53
C ASN A 161 3.07 7.34 -5.32
N HIS A 162 2.98 6.79 -4.11
CA HIS A 162 3.02 7.56 -2.87
C HIS A 162 4.42 8.09 -2.54
N MET A 163 5.48 7.42 -2.95
CA MET A 163 6.85 7.98 -2.88
C MET A 163 6.95 9.30 -3.67
N ARG A 164 6.45 9.33 -4.90
CA ARG A 164 6.40 10.57 -5.70
C ARG A 164 5.56 11.66 -5.03
N GLN A 165 4.47 11.28 -4.35
CA GLN A 165 3.67 12.22 -3.56
C GLN A 165 4.47 12.80 -2.39
N ILE A 166 5.20 11.98 -1.64
CA ILE A 166 6.08 12.42 -0.54
C ILE A 166 7.16 13.38 -1.06
N ASP A 167 7.82 13.06 -2.18
CA ASP A 167 8.82 13.91 -2.80
C ASP A 167 8.26 15.31 -3.13
N ARG A 168 7.02 15.38 -3.65
CA ARG A 168 6.35 16.67 -3.91
C ARG A 168 6.06 17.45 -2.63
N ILE A 169 5.65 16.77 -1.55
CA ILE A 169 5.41 17.40 -0.24
C ILE A 169 6.73 17.96 0.31
N LEU A 170 7.80 17.18 0.26
CA LEU A 170 9.12 17.60 0.71
C LEU A 170 9.63 18.82 -0.06
N ALA A 171 9.49 18.83 -1.38
CA ALA A 171 9.89 19.96 -2.21
C ALA A 171 9.16 21.25 -1.85
N GLN A 172 7.89 21.16 -1.42
CA GLN A 172 7.08 22.33 -1.03
C GLN A 172 7.36 22.78 0.41
N SER A 173 7.61 21.83 1.31
CA SER A 173 7.88 22.13 2.73
C SER A 173 9.22 22.87 2.97
N THR A 174 10.12 22.85 1.97
CA THR A 174 11.46 23.50 2.07
C THR A 174 11.44 24.97 1.60
N ILE A 175 10.32 25.44 1.03
CA ILE A 175 10.21 26.78 0.44
C ILE A 175 9.58 27.79 1.43
N GLU A 176 8.96 27.32 2.52
CA GLU A 176 8.42 28.15 3.62
C GLU A 176 9.41 28.22 4.80
#